data_43d00fce39f6722d5f30e41e8164f208
#
_entry.id   43d00fce39f6722d5f30e41e8164f208
#
_cell.length_a   1.000
_cell.length_b   1.000
_cell.length_c   1.000
_cell.angle_alpha   90.00
_cell.angle_beta   90.00
_cell.angle_gamma   90.00
#
_symmetry.space_group_name_H-M   'P 1'
#
loop_
_entity.id
_entity.type
_entity.pdbx_description
1 polymer ?
#
loop_
_entity_poly.entity_id
_entity_poly.type
_entity_poly.pdbx_seq_one_letter_code
_entity_poly.pdbx_strand_id
1 'polypeptide(L)'
;IDGTRGYISGTPTWGTLIALNHKGTSIFGIIDQPYINERFSGGFDEKLFSGPFGEKNLGVSKVKELRKAVLFSTYPEIGSKTELEGFKQVAKHCKLTRYGLDCYAYGLLALGHVDVIVEAGLKAYDVQAPIAVIKAAGGNVTNWIGGPAEEGGRVLATCNSQLHSKALNILKLIT
;
A
#
# COMPACT_ATOMS: atom_id res chain seq x y z
N ILE A 1 -5.47 -3.96 15.52
CA ILE A 1 -5.56 -2.57 15.04
C ILE A 1 -4.24 -2.24 14.35
N ASP A 2 -4.31 -1.86 13.08
CA ASP A 2 -3.20 -1.25 12.35
C ASP A 2 -3.26 0.28 12.49
N GLY A 3 -2.09 0.95 12.45
CA GLY A 3 -2.03 2.37 12.73
C GLY A 3 -2.13 2.72 14.21
N THR A 4 -1.52 1.91 15.08
CA THR A 4 -1.57 2.09 16.54
C THR A 4 -1.09 3.48 16.98
N ARG A 5 -0.08 4.04 16.32
CA ARG A 5 0.39 5.41 16.59
C ARG A 5 -0.69 6.44 16.26
N GLY A 6 -1.39 6.27 15.14
CA GLY A 6 -2.55 7.06 14.77
C GLY A 6 -3.67 6.96 15.82
N TYR A 7 -4.00 5.75 16.23
CA TYR A 7 -5.01 5.51 17.26
C TYR A 7 -4.69 6.24 18.58
N ILE A 8 -3.46 6.09 19.08
CA ILE A 8 -3.02 6.72 20.34
C ILE A 8 -3.01 8.26 20.24
N SER A 9 -2.66 8.80 19.07
CA SER A 9 -2.61 10.26 18.84
C SER A 9 -3.96 10.87 18.43
N GLY A 10 -5.03 10.09 18.36
CA GLY A 10 -6.37 10.55 18.00
C GLY A 10 -6.58 10.86 16.53
N THR A 11 -5.72 10.37 15.64
CA THR A 11 -5.95 10.48 14.19
C THR A 11 -6.93 9.42 13.71
N PRO A 12 -7.78 9.70 12.71
CA PRO A 12 -8.86 8.80 12.28
C PRO A 12 -8.41 7.69 11.32
N THR A 13 -7.12 7.53 11.08
CA THR A 13 -6.58 6.71 9.98
C THR A 13 -6.17 5.29 10.40
N TRP A 14 -6.46 4.89 11.64
CA TRP A 14 -6.26 3.51 12.09
C TRP A 14 -7.33 2.57 11.52
N GLY A 15 -6.97 1.31 11.33
CA GLY A 15 -7.87 0.34 10.73
C GLY A 15 -7.76 -1.08 11.26
N THR A 16 -8.58 -1.94 10.71
CA THR A 16 -8.53 -3.40 10.92
C THR A 16 -8.22 -4.07 9.59
N LEU A 17 -7.26 -4.98 9.61
CA LEU A 17 -6.84 -5.76 8.45
C LEU A 17 -7.27 -7.22 8.62
N ILE A 18 -7.97 -7.75 7.62
CA ILE A 18 -8.37 -9.17 7.57
C ILE A 18 -7.92 -9.74 6.23
N ALA A 19 -7.18 -10.82 6.24
CA ALA A 19 -6.74 -11.51 5.04
C ALA A 19 -7.10 -12.99 5.07
N LEU A 20 -7.55 -13.51 3.94
CA LEU A 20 -7.62 -14.93 3.68
C LEU A 20 -6.40 -15.32 2.85
N ASN A 21 -5.60 -16.21 3.42
CA ASN A 21 -4.40 -16.72 2.78
C ASN A 21 -4.59 -18.19 2.39
N HIS A 22 -4.16 -18.56 1.18
CA HIS A 22 -4.14 -19.94 0.72
C HIS A 22 -2.76 -20.27 0.19
N LYS A 23 -2.08 -21.24 0.82
CA LYS A 23 -0.74 -21.71 0.44
C LYS A 23 0.28 -20.57 0.27
N GLY A 24 0.29 -19.61 1.22
CA GLY A 24 1.22 -18.49 1.21
C GLY A 24 0.83 -17.34 0.27
N THR A 25 -0.35 -17.37 -0.34
CA THR A 25 -0.85 -16.33 -1.24
C THR A 25 -2.08 -15.67 -0.64
N SER A 26 -2.10 -14.35 -0.57
CA SER A 26 -3.26 -13.56 -0.15
C SER A 26 -4.31 -13.56 -1.26
N ILE A 27 -5.43 -14.24 -1.03
CA ILE A 27 -6.50 -14.46 -2.02
C ILE A 27 -7.73 -13.59 -1.80
N PHE A 28 -7.92 -13.05 -0.59
CA PHE A 28 -8.95 -12.08 -0.26
C PHE A 28 -8.45 -11.18 0.87
N GLY A 29 -8.87 -9.91 0.88
CA GLY A 29 -8.49 -8.96 1.90
C GLY A 29 -9.55 -7.92 2.18
N ILE A 30 -9.58 -7.44 3.43
CA ILE A 30 -10.38 -6.31 3.89
C ILE A 30 -9.44 -5.34 4.58
N ILE A 31 -9.53 -4.06 4.20
CA ILE A 31 -9.00 -2.91 4.92
C ILE A 31 -10.22 -2.16 5.44
N ASP A 32 -10.47 -2.19 6.74
CA ASP A 32 -11.60 -1.53 7.37
C ASP A 32 -11.13 -0.32 8.16
N GLN A 33 -11.77 0.83 7.97
CA GLN A 33 -11.48 2.11 8.63
C GLN A 33 -12.68 2.49 9.51
N PRO A 34 -12.80 1.94 10.74
CA PRO A 34 -14.03 2.03 11.53
C PRO A 34 -14.39 3.47 11.92
N TYR A 35 -13.39 4.33 12.14
CA TYR A 35 -13.63 5.71 12.57
C TYR A 35 -14.32 6.56 11.49
N ILE A 36 -13.93 6.37 10.23
CA ILE A 36 -14.48 7.12 9.08
C ILE A 36 -15.55 6.34 8.33
N ASN A 37 -15.86 5.12 8.78
CA ASN A 37 -16.84 4.23 8.17
C ASN A 37 -16.54 3.93 6.69
N GLU A 38 -15.30 3.60 6.40
CA GLU A 38 -14.85 3.19 5.06
C GLU A 38 -14.30 1.77 5.08
N ARG A 39 -14.61 1.01 4.04
CA ARG A 39 -14.11 -0.36 3.86
C ARG A 39 -13.70 -0.60 2.42
N PHE A 40 -12.56 -1.26 2.27
CA PHE A 40 -12.00 -1.71 1.00
C PHE A 40 -11.89 -3.22 1.05
N SER A 41 -12.53 -3.92 0.13
CA SER A 41 -12.45 -5.38 0.03
C SER A 41 -12.08 -5.82 -1.38
N GLY A 42 -11.26 -6.85 -1.47
CA GLY A 42 -10.78 -7.33 -2.76
C GLY A 42 -10.25 -8.76 -2.73
N GLY A 43 -10.47 -9.47 -3.82
CA GLY A 43 -10.11 -10.86 -4.01
C GLY A 43 -11.29 -11.65 -4.58
N PHE A 44 -11.00 -12.86 -5.12
CA PHE A 44 -11.97 -13.56 -5.95
C PHE A 44 -12.47 -12.63 -7.08
N ASP A 45 -13.77 -12.41 -7.17
CA ASP A 45 -14.37 -11.46 -8.13
C ASP A 45 -14.74 -10.11 -7.49
N GLU A 46 -14.44 -9.94 -6.19
CA GLU A 46 -14.77 -8.71 -5.46
C GLU A 46 -13.66 -7.65 -5.58
N LYS A 47 -14.07 -6.41 -5.76
CA LYS A 47 -13.22 -5.20 -5.71
C LYS A 47 -14.10 -4.02 -5.31
N LEU A 48 -14.43 -3.93 -4.03
CA LEU A 48 -15.44 -3.01 -3.52
C LEU A 48 -14.88 -2.02 -2.52
N PHE A 49 -15.24 -0.76 -2.69
CA PHE A 49 -15.21 0.28 -1.67
C PHE A 49 -16.63 0.54 -1.18
N SER A 50 -16.81 0.55 0.15
CA SER A 50 -18.03 0.99 0.82
C SER A 50 -17.69 2.11 1.80
N GLY A 51 -18.44 3.18 1.79
CA GLY A 51 -18.20 4.36 2.63
C GLY A 51 -19.47 5.15 2.93
N PRO A 52 -19.36 6.27 3.69
CA PRO A 52 -20.51 7.07 4.11
C PRO A 52 -21.37 7.58 2.97
N PHE A 53 -20.82 7.70 1.77
CA PHE A 53 -21.50 8.25 0.58
C PHE A 53 -21.85 7.18 -0.46
N GLY A 54 -21.83 5.90 -0.07
CA GLY A 54 -22.20 4.79 -0.94
C GLY A 54 -21.04 3.86 -1.30
N GLU A 55 -21.29 3.05 -2.31
CA GLU A 55 -20.37 2.01 -2.75
C GLU A 55 -19.89 2.26 -4.17
N LYS A 56 -18.66 1.83 -4.47
CA LYS A 56 -18.10 1.83 -5.84
C LYS A 56 -17.03 0.76 -6.00
N ASN A 57 -16.80 0.35 -7.24
CA ASN A 57 -15.70 -0.56 -7.54
C ASN A 57 -14.35 0.12 -7.27
N LEU A 58 -13.43 -0.64 -6.70
CA LEU A 58 -12.02 -0.27 -6.63
C LEU A 58 -11.41 -0.19 -8.03
N GLY A 59 -10.46 0.71 -8.19
CA GLY A 59 -9.71 0.86 -9.42
C GLY A 59 -8.53 1.79 -9.23
N VAL A 60 -7.36 1.32 -9.60
CA VAL A 60 -6.11 2.05 -9.44
C VAL A 60 -5.96 3.23 -10.40
N SER A 61 -5.10 4.17 -10.06
CA SER A 61 -4.71 5.30 -10.90
C SER A 61 -4.04 4.83 -12.22
N LYS A 62 -4.13 5.68 -13.26
CA LYS A 62 -3.51 5.47 -14.58
C LYS A 62 -2.17 6.20 -14.74
N VAL A 63 -1.60 6.74 -13.68
CA VAL A 63 -0.30 7.44 -13.69
C VAL A 63 0.81 6.45 -14.06
N LYS A 64 1.65 6.81 -15.03
CA LYS A 64 2.71 5.96 -15.60
C LYS A 64 4.13 6.50 -15.37
N GLU A 65 4.25 7.68 -14.78
CA GLU A 65 5.52 8.37 -14.59
C GLU A 65 5.69 8.79 -13.13
N LEU A 66 6.84 8.45 -12.52
CA LEU A 66 7.12 8.82 -11.13
C LEU A 66 6.97 10.32 -10.87
N ARG A 67 7.41 11.18 -11.81
CA ARG A 67 7.29 12.64 -11.69
C ARG A 67 5.84 13.17 -11.60
N LYS A 68 4.85 12.31 -11.86
CA LYS A 68 3.42 12.62 -11.70
C LYS A 68 2.80 11.87 -10.51
N ALA A 69 3.55 10.96 -9.90
CA ALA A 69 3.06 10.06 -8.88
C ALA A 69 2.98 10.71 -7.50
N VAL A 70 1.96 10.31 -6.75
CA VAL A 70 1.80 10.55 -5.32
C VAL A 70 2.36 9.33 -4.58
N LEU A 71 3.41 9.56 -3.78
CA LEU A 71 4.08 8.55 -2.97
C LEU A 71 3.64 8.65 -1.51
N PHE A 72 3.39 7.51 -0.90
CA PHE A 72 3.17 7.40 0.55
C PHE A 72 4.16 6.45 1.22
N SER A 73 4.42 6.73 2.49
CA SER A 73 5.03 5.84 3.46
C SER A 73 4.43 6.13 4.84
N THR A 74 4.47 5.17 5.75
CA THR A 74 3.95 5.37 7.10
C THR A 74 4.82 6.34 7.90
N TYR A 75 6.15 6.28 7.69
CA TYR A 75 7.08 7.03 8.51
C TYR A 75 8.25 7.58 7.68
N PRO A 76 8.72 8.83 7.94
CA PRO A 76 9.84 9.43 7.17
C PRO A 76 11.16 8.70 7.29
N GLU A 77 11.46 8.11 8.46
CA GLU A 77 12.66 7.34 8.75
C GLU A 77 12.36 5.84 8.70
N ILE A 78 11.94 5.33 7.54
CA ILE A 78 11.59 3.91 7.39
C ILE A 78 12.82 3.00 7.53
N GLY A 79 12.68 1.94 8.30
CA GLY A 79 13.63 0.84 8.40
C GLY A 79 15.05 1.24 8.81
N SER A 80 16.03 0.61 8.20
CA SER A 80 17.46 0.89 8.35
C SER A 80 17.89 2.10 7.54
N LYS A 81 19.15 2.55 7.71
CA LYS A 81 19.75 3.62 6.89
C LYS A 81 19.71 3.31 5.39
N THR A 82 19.94 2.04 5.02
CA THR A 82 19.89 1.59 3.62
C THR A 82 18.47 1.67 3.08
N GLU A 83 17.48 1.24 3.86
CA GLU A 83 16.07 1.30 3.46
C GLU A 83 15.57 2.74 3.34
N LEU A 84 15.95 3.60 4.28
CA LEU A 84 15.68 5.03 4.19
C LEU A 84 16.28 5.66 2.92
N GLU A 85 17.51 5.28 2.55
CA GLU A 85 18.11 5.78 1.31
C GLU A 85 17.34 5.29 0.08
N GLY A 86 16.93 4.01 0.04
CA GLY A 86 16.08 3.45 -1.01
C GLY A 86 14.79 4.24 -1.20
N PHE A 87 14.08 4.47 -0.10
CA PHE A 87 12.88 5.30 -0.10
C PHE A 87 13.14 6.71 -0.65
N LYS A 88 14.18 7.39 -0.15
CA LYS A 88 14.54 8.75 -0.59
C LYS A 88 14.86 8.82 -2.08
N GLN A 89 15.50 7.79 -2.64
CA GLN A 89 15.78 7.75 -4.07
C GLN A 89 14.50 7.66 -4.90
N VAL A 90 13.50 6.87 -4.48
CA VAL A 90 12.19 6.86 -5.16
C VAL A 90 11.47 8.20 -4.97
N ALA A 91 11.46 8.74 -3.75
CA ALA A 91 10.79 9.99 -3.40
C ALA A 91 11.27 11.19 -4.23
N LYS A 92 12.56 11.29 -4.51
CA LYS A 92 13.16 12.35 -5.36
C LYS A 92 12.53 12.41 -6.76
N HIS A 93 12.02 11.30 -7.26
CA HIS A 93 11.41 11.22 -8.59
C HIS A 93 9.90 11.42 -8.57
N CYS A 94 9.26 11.45 -7.39
CA CYS A 94 7.81 11.59 -7.28
C CYS A 94 7.37 13.05 -7.22
N LYS A 95 6.12 13.30 -7.65
CA LYS A 95 5.51 14.64 -7.61
C LYS A 95 5.28 15.13 -6.19
N LEU A 96 4.87 14.21 -5.31
CA LEU A 96 4.45 14.50 -3.94
C LEU A 96 4.75 13.29 -3.07
N THR A 97 5.29 13.54 -1.87
CA THR A 97 5.47 12.52 -0.83
C THR A 97 4.65 12.88 0.40
N ARG A 98 3.92 11.90 0.94
CA ARG A 98 3.13 12.02 2.16
C ARG A 98 3.41 10.87 3.11
N TYR A 99 3.04 11.04 4.38
CA TYR A 99 3.30 10.09 5.46
C TYR A 99 2.09 9.91 6.36
N GLY A 100 2.08 8.80 7.13
CA GLY A 100 1.26 8.65 8.32
C GLY A 100 -0.16 8.17 8.11
N LEU A 101 -0.43 7.33 7.13
CA LEU A 101 -1.77 6.75 6.91
C LEU A 101 -1.86 5.25 7.19
N ASP A 102 -0.75 4.59 7.48
CA ASP A 102 -0.71 3.14 7.75
C ASP A 102 -1.51 2.34 6.68
N CYS A 103 -2.37 1.42 7.07
CA CYS A 103 -3.18 0.63 6.13
C CYS A 103 -4.09 1.46 5.22
N TYR A 104 -4.52 2.65 5.65
CA TYR A 104 -5.41 3.48 4.85
C TYR A 104 -4.75 3.94 3.54
N ALA A 105 -3.42 4.14 3.51
CA ALA A 105 -2.69 4.47 2.29
C ALA A 105 -2.90 3.41 1.19
N TYR A 106 -2.93 2.12 1.55
CA TYR A 106 -3.17 1.02 0.62
C TYR A 106 -4.61 1.01 0.09
N GLY A 107 -5.60 1.33 0.94
CA GLY A 107 -6.98 1.55 0.51
C GLY A 107 -7.09 2.69 -0.50
N LEU A 108 -6.43 3.81 -0.24
CA LEU A 108 -6.39 4.96 -1.14
C LEU A 108 -5.67 4.65 -2.45
N LEU A 109 -4.65 3.78 -2.45
CA LEU A 109 -4.02 3.30 -3.68
C LEU A 109 -5.00 2.46 -4.51
N ALA A 110 -5.71 1.54 -3.87
CA ALA A 110 -6.73 0.71 -4.52
C ALA A 110 -7.91 1.54 -5.06
N LEU A 111 -8.12 2.75 -4.52
CA LEU A 111 -9.15 3.71 -4.95
C LEU A 111 -8.64 4.72 -6.00
N GLY A 112 -7.34 4.67 -6.34
CA GLY A 112 -6.73 5.50 -7.37
C GLY A 112 -6.28 6.90 -6.92
N HIS A 113 -6.19 7.16 -5.62
CA HIS A 113 -5.73 8.43 -5.05
C HIS A 113 -4.22 8.46 -4.73
N VAL A 114 -3.62 7.30 -4.52
CA VAL A 114 -2.19 7.11 -4.28
C VAL A 114 -1.61 6.25 -5.40
N ASP A 115 -0.41 6.53 -5.84
CA ASP A 115 0.21 5.85 -6.98
C ASP A 115 1.30 4.87 -6.57
N VAL A 116 2.04 5.20 -5.52
CA VAL A 116 3.19 4.42 -5.03
C VAL A 116 3.19 4.40 -3.50
N ILE A 117 3.46 3.24 -2.92
CA ILE A 117 3.75 3.09 -1.49
C ILE A 117 5.07 2.34 -1.37
N VAL A 118 5.99 2.88 -0.58
CA VAL A 118 7.29 2.27 -0.29
C VAL A 118 7.42 2.15 1.21
N GLU A 119 7.55 0.93 1.70
CA GLU A 119 7.63 0.60 3.13
C GLU A 119 8.77 -0.35 3.45
N ALA A 120 9.22 -0.33 4.70
CA ALA A 120 10.19 -1.27 5.23
C ALA A 120 9.87 -1.62 6.69
N GLY A 121 10.20 -2.86 7.08
CA GLY A 121 9.97 -3.35 8.44
C GLY A 121 8.55 -3.82 8.73
N LEU A 122 7.71 -3.98 7.71
CA LEU A 122 6.35 -4.50 7.86
C LEU A 122 6.35 -5.96 8.31
N LYS A 123 5.24 -6.38 8.91
CA LYS A 123 4.93 -7.76 9.25
C LYS A 123 3.89 -8.34 8.29
N ALA A 124 3.76 -9.65 8.27
CA ALA A 124 2.77 -10.33 7.41
C ALA A 124 1.34 -9.80 7.63
N TYR A 125 0.96 -9.53 8.88
CA TYR A 125 -0.36 -9.00 9.24
C TYR A 125 -0.60 -7.55 8.78
N ASP A 126 0.44 -6.79 8.45
CA ASP A 126 0.31 -5.41 7.93
C ASP A 126 0.03 -5.40 6.42
N VAL A 127 0.44 -6.45 5.69
CA VAL A 127 0.51 -6.39 4.22
C VAL A 127 -0.41 -7.40 3.50
N GLN A 128 -0.78 -8.52 4.13
CA GLN A 128 -1.54 -9.57 3.44
C GLN A 128 -2.91 -9.10 2.95
N ALA A 129 -3.67 -8.35 3.75
CA ALA A 129 -4.94 -7.77 3.31
C ALA A 129 -4.74 -6.73 2.20
N PRO A 130 -3.85 -5.72 2.36
CA PRO A 130 -3.48 -4.80 1.28
C PRO A 130 -3.08 -5.47 -0.03
N ILE A 131 -2.31 -6.57 -0.01
CA ILE A 131 -1.92 -7.29 -1.23
C ILE A 131 -3.15 -7.73 -2.03
N ALA A 132 -4.12 -8.38 -1.38
CA ALA A 132 -5.30 -8.88 -2.05
C ALA A 132 -6.17 -7.73 -2.60
N VAL A 133 -6.41 -6.69 -1.80
CA VAL A 133 -7.21 -5.51 -2.17
C VAL A 133 -6.59 -4.78 -3.36
N ILE A 134 -5.28 -4.53 -3.33
CA ILE A 134 -4.58 -3.81 -4.41
C ILE A 134 -4.55 -4.64 -5.69
N LYS A 135 -4.27 -5.95 -5.61
CA LYS A 135 -4.30 -6.84 -6.78
C LYS A 135 -5.69 -6.88 -7.42
N ALA A 136 -6.77 -6.96 -6.62
CA ALA A 136 -8.15 -6.91 -7.11
C ALA A 136 -8.49 -5.58 -7.80
N ALA A 137 -7.93 -4.46 -7.31
CA ALA A 137 -8.07 -3.14 -7.92
C ALA A 137 -7.25 -2.96 -9.23
N GLY A 138 -6.33 -3.90 -9.56
CA GLY A 138 -5.47 -3.86 -10.73
C GLY A 138 -4.06 -3.29 -10.48
N GLY A 139 -3.66 -3.11 -9.23
CA GLY A 139 -2.32 -2.69 -8.84
C GLY A 139 -1.34 -3.84 -8.65
N ASN A 140 -0.11 -3.50 -8.26
CA ASN A 140 0.98 -4.44 -8.04
C ASN A 140 1.56 -4.29 -6.63
N VAL A 141 1.85 -5.40 -5.97
CA VAL A 141 2.56 -5.43 -4.68
C VAL A 141 3.65 -6.49 -4.75
N THR A 142 4.89 -6.10 -4.41
CA THR A 142 6.04 -7.01 -4.29
C THR A 142 6.96 -6.57 -3.15
N ASN A 143 7.93 -7.39 -2.82
CA ASN A 143 9.10 -6.91 -2.08
C ASN A 143 10.01 -6.06 -3.01
N TRP A 144 11.09 -5.46 -2.46
CA TRP A 144 11.97 -4.55 -3.22
C TRP A 144 12.86 -5.26 -4.26
N ILE A 145 12.86 -6.58 -4.30
CA ILE A 145 13.55 -7.36 -5.35
C ILE A 145 12.58 -7.93 -6.40
N GLY A 146 11.28 -7.66 -6.25
CA GLY A 146 10.24 -8.08 -7.18
C GLY A 146 9.62 -9.44 -6.89
N GLY A 147 9.92 -10.04 -5.73
CA GLY A 147 9.33 -11.29 -5.25
C GLY A 147 8.05 -11.06 -4.42
N PRO A 148 7.50 -12.15 -3.87
CA PRO A 148 6.33 -12.10 -2.97
C PRO A 148 6.58 -11.19 -1.76
N ALA A 149 5.52 -10.52 -1.26
CA ALA A 149 5.57 -9.61 -0.12
C ALA A 149 4.69 -10.05 1.06
N GLU A 150 4.12 -11.23 0.99
CA GLU A 150 3.16 -11.76 1.98
C GLU A 150 3.75 -11.89 3.39
N GLU A 151 5.08 -12.06 3.51
CA GLU A 151 5.78 -12.13 4.79
C GLU A 151 6.17 -10.75 5.35
N GLY A 152 5.85 -9.67 4.65
CA GLY A 152 6.22 -8.30 5.04
C GLY A 152 7.66 -7.93 4.67
N GLY A 153 8.34 -7.24 5.58
CA GLY A 153 9.69 -6.70 5.34
C GLY A 153 9.65 -5.45 4.48
N ARG A 154 10.37 -5.45 3.37
CA ARG A 154 10.42 -4.36 2.39
C ARG A 154 9.29 -4.51 1.38
N VAL A 155 8.42 -3.54 1.27
CA VAL A 155 7.22 -3.61 0.41
C VAL A 155 7.17 -2.43 -0.55
N LEU A 156 6.89 -2.74 -1.82
CA LEU A 156 6.56 -1.78 -2.87
C LEU A 156 5.17 -2.08 -3.39
N ALA A 157 4.24 -1.16 -3.23
CA ALA A 157 2.91 -1.21 -3.85
C ALA A 157 2.75 -0.07 -4.86
N THR A 158 2.11 -0.34 -5.99
CA THR A 158 1.93 0.65 -7.06
C THR A 158 0.63 0.45 -7.82
N CYS A 159 0.15 1.52 -8.42
CA CYS A 159 -1.08 1.52 -9.19
C CYS A 159 -1.02 0.71 -10.49
N ASN A 160 0.16 0.42 -11.06
CA ASN A 160 0.30 -0.38 -12.27
C ASN A 160 1.73 -0.91 -12.47
N SER A 161 1.88 -1.88 -13.36
CA SER A 161 3.15 -2.56 -13.63
C SER A 161 4.23 -1.64 -14.21
N GLN A 162 3.86 -0.63 -15.00
CA GLN A 162 4.82 0.30 -15.59
C GLN A 162 5.47 1.19 -14.51
N LEU A 163 4.66 1.72 -13.59
CA LEU A 163 5.17 2.51 -12.47
C LEU A 163 5.94 1.63 -11.50
N HIS A 164 5.46 0.39 -11.29
CA HIS A 164 6.11 -0.62 -10.46
C HIS A 164 7.54 -0.90 -10.93
N SER A 165 7.73 -1.21 -12.21
CA SER A 165 9.05 -1.48 -12.77
C SER A 165 10.02 -0.31 -12.58
N LYS A 166 9.55 0.93 -12.76
CA LYS A 166 10.38 2.14 -12.56
C LYS A 166 10.83 2.30 -11.12
N ALA A 167 9.92 2.16 -10.15
CA ALA A 167 10.26 2.26 -8.73
C ALA A 167 11.16 1.08 -8.28
N LEU A 168 10.83 -0.13 -8.72
CA LEU A 168 11.59 -1.34 -8.40
C LEU A 168 13.04 -1.27 -8.89
N ASN A 169 13.28 -0.74 -10.09
CA ASN A 169 14.63 -0.57 -10.62
C ASN A 169 15.49 0.37 -9.76
N ILE A 170 14.89 1.39 -9.15
CA ILE A 170 15.59 2.27 -8.21
C ILE A 170 15.92 1.52 -6.93
N LEU A 171 14.94 0.80 -6.36
CA LEU A 171 15.10 0.10 -5.09
C LEU A 171 16.12 -1.04 -5.17
N LYS A 172 16.15 -1.79 -6.28
CA LYS A 172 17.13 -2.88 -6.52
C LYS A 172 18.59 -2.43 -6.52
N LEU A 173 18.88 -1.16 -6.79
CA LEU A 173 20.25 -0.65 -6.78
C LEU A 173 20.79 -0.46 -5.35
N ILE A 174 19.93 -0.54 -4.35
CA ILE A 174 20.23 -0.22 -2.94
C ILE A 174 20.14 -1.48 -2.06
N THR A 175 19.51 -2.50 -2.56
CA THR A 175 19.41 -3.82 -1.91
C THR A 175 20.54 -4.73 -2.30
#